data_9b1bb18896a0aa949a2ac5d68f856853
#
_entry.id   9b1bb18896a0aa949a2ac5d68f856853
#
_cell.length_a   1.000
_cell.length_b   1.000
_cell.length_c   1.000
_cell.angle_alpha   90.00
_cell.angle_beta   90.00
_cell.angle_gamma   90.00
#
_symmetry.space_group_name_H-M   'P 1'
#
loop_
_entity.id
_entity.type
_entity.pdbx_description
1 polymer ?
#
loop_
_entity_poly.entity_id
_entity_poly.type
_entity_poly.pdbx_seq_one_letter_code
_entity_poly.pdbx_strand_id
1 'polypeptide(L)'
;IEFDLWADGYDKTVGISDEENTYPFAGYKKVLGFIFQTIMRAENAVVLDIGFGTGTLTAKLYERGCSIYGQDFSSRMIALASEKMPNAHLYQGDFSKGLVEPLRSFRYDYIVATYSLHHLTDAQKSDFLLDLRNYLKENGKIIIGDVVFETRKNLEQCKLKAGDTWDNDEIYFVVEELRKDFPDLSFTQMSDCAGVLILD
;
A
#
# COMPACT_ATOMS: atom_id res chain seq x y z
N ILE A 1 21.99 -2.13 5.93
CA ILE A 1 21.86 -1.10 4.87
C ILE A 1 20.39 -0.88 4.48
N GLU A 2 19.56 -1.94 4.47
CA GLU A 2 18.12 -1.81 4.18
C GLU A 2 17.33 -1.06 5.26
N PHE A 3 17.75 -1.17 6.52
CA PHE A 3 17.06 -0.53 7.65
C PHE A 3 17.18 1.00 7.65
N ASP A 4 18.27 1.54 7.13
CA ASP A 4 18.50 2.99 7.10
C ASP A 4 17.63 3.71 6.06
N LEU A 5 17.17 3.00 5.02
CA LEU A 5 16.31 3.58 3.98
C LEU A 5 14.95 4.05 4.52
N TRP A 6 14.47 3.43 5.58
CA TRP A 6 13.13 3.67 6.14
C TRP A 6 13.15 4.41 7.48
N ALA A 7 14.33 4.84 7.94
CA ALA A 7 14.47 5.54 9.21
C ALA A 7 13.85 6.95 9.20
N ASP A 8 13.98 7.66 8.07
CA ASP A 8 13.44 9.00 7.92
C ASP A 8 11.93 8.97 7.68
N GLY A 9 11.17 9.70 8.49
CA GLY A 9 9.72 9.76 8.39
C GLY A 9 9.00 8.60 9.08
N TYR A 10 9.72 7.76 9.79
CA TYR A 10 9.21 6.62 10.52
C TYR A 10 8.53 7.11 11.80
N ASP A 11 7.22 6.95 11.90
CA ASP A 11 6.46 7.30 13.09
C ASP A 11 6.90 6.44 14.28
N LYS A 12 7.01 7.05 15.47
CA LYS A 12 7.45 6.34 16.68
C LYS A 12 6.53 5.17 17.04
N THR A 13 5.23 5.33 16.87
CA THR A 13 4.24 4.28 17.12
C THR A 13 4.41 3.11 16.15
N VAL A 14 4.59 3.40 14.86
CA VAL A 14 4.90 2.40 13.84
C VAL A 14 6.20 1.68 14.18
N GLY A 15 7.25 2.43 14.57
CA GLY A 15 8.54 1.89 14.96
C GLY A 15 8.46 0.89 16.10
N ILE A 16 7.80 1.24 17.19
CA ILE A 16 7.62 0.38 18.35
C ILE A 16 6.84 -0.89 17.98
N SER A 17 5.74 -0.76 17.24
CA SER A 17 4.91 -1.89 16.83
C SER A 17 5.68 -2.86 15.93
N ASP A 18 6.49 -2.34 14.98
CA ASP A 18 7.31 -3.16 14.09
C ASP A 18 8.46 -3.86 14.85
N GLU A 19 9.18 -3.13 15.71
CA GLU A 19 10.30 -3.69 16.52
C GLU A 19 9.82 -4.78 17.49
N GLU A 20 8.65 -4.60 18.09
CA GLU A 20 8.04 -5.58 18.97
C GLU A 20 7.36 -6.73 18.23
N ASN A 21 7.31 -6.68 16.89
CA ASN A 21 6.59 -7.62 16.03
C ASN A 21 5.11 -7.77 16.43
N THR A 22 4.48 -6.65 16.76
CA THR A 22 3.09 -6.59 17.22
C THR A 22 2.17 -5.88 16.21
N TYR A 23 0.89 -6.28 16.24
CA TYR A 23 -0.17 -5.58 15.50
C TYR A 23 -0.22 -4.08 15.91
N PRO A 24 -0.46 -3.14 14.98
CA PRO A 24 -0.79 -3.37 13.55
C PRO A 24 0.41 -3.30 12.60
N PHE A 25 1.58 -2.84 13.00
CA PHE A 25 2.69 -2.54 12.09
C PHE A 25 3.83 -3.57 12.12
N ALA A 26 3.59 -4.75 12.70
CA ALA A 26 4.57 -5.84 12.63
C ALA A 26 4.93 -6.14 11.16
N GLY A 27 6.22 -6.09 10.84
CA GLY A 27 6.71 -6.32 9.47
C GLY A 27 6.64 -5.10 8.54
N TYR A 28 6.32 -3.91 9.03
CA TYR A 28 6.19 -2.68 8.25
C TYR A 28 7.40 -2.42 7.33
N LYS A 29 8.60 -2.46 7.89
CA LYS A 29 9.85 -2.24 7.11
C LYS A 29 10.04 -3.32 6.04
N LYS A 30 9.73 -4.57 6.36
CA LYS A 30 9.81 -5.69 5.40
C LYS A 30 8.83 -5.51 4.25
N VAL A 31 7.62 -5.05 4.54
CA VAL A 31 6.60 -4.75 3.52
C VAL A 31 7.10 -3.67 2.57
N LEU A 32 7.53 -2.53 3.10
CA LEU A 32 8.02 -1.43 2.25
C LEU A 32 9.27 -1.82 1.46
N GLY A 33 10.21 -2.53 2.09
CA GLY A 33 11.43 -3.00 1.43
C GLY A 33 11.15 -3.97 0.29
N PHE A 34 10.24 -4.90 0.50
CA PHE A 34 9.82 -5.86 -0.53
C PHE A 34 9.19 -5.16 -1.74
N ILE A 35 8.29 -4.21 -1.50
CA ILE A 35 7.63 -3.45 -2.57
C ILE A 35 8.65 -2.61 -3.32
N PHE A 36 9.51 -1.89 -2.60
CA PHE A 36 10.58 -1.09 -3.18
C PHE A 36 11.47 -1.92 -4.11
N GLN A 37 11.96 -3.05 -3.65
CA GLN A 37 12.83 -3.93 -4.44
C GLN A 37 12.11 -4.53 -5.65
N THR A 38 10.83 -4.86 -5.52
CA THR A 38 10.02 -5.35 -6.63
C THR A 38 9.94 -4.31 -7.74
N ILE A 39 9.66 -3.07 -7.40
CA ILE A 39 9.55 -1.97 -8.37
C ILE A 39 10.91 -1.63 -9.00
N MET A 40 11.99 -1.68 -8.21
CA MET A 40 13.35 -1.37 -8.67
C MET A 40 13.91 -2.37 -9.69
N ARG A 41 13.25 -3.49 -9.93
CA ARG A 41 13.59 -4.41 -11.03
C ARG A 41 13.31 -3.79 -12.41
N ALA A 42 12.39 -2.83 -12.47
CA ALA A 42 12.09 -2.09 -13.69
C ALA A 42 12.83 -0.75 -13.69
N GLU A 43 13.39 -0.38 -14.85
CA GLU A 43 14.01 0.93 -15.01
C GLU A 43 12.94 1.99 -15.31
N ASN A 44 13.04 3.15 -14.65
CA ASN A 44 12.20 4.31 -14.88
C ASN A 44 10.69 3.99 -14.84
N ALA A 45 10.28 3.17 -13.88
CA ALA A 45 8.87 2.76 -13.74
C ALA A 45 7.96 3.95 -13.51
N VAL A 46 6.77 3.89 -14.10
CA VAL A 46 5.67 4.82 -13.84
C VAL A 46 4.82 4.22 -12.72
N VAL A 47 4.77 4.90 -11.59
CA VAL A 47 4.14 4.40 -10.36
C VAL A 47 3.02 5.32 -9.92
N LEU A 48 1.85 4.75 -9.64
CA LEU A 48 0.74 5.41 -8.97
C LEU A 48 0.67 4.91 -7.53
N ASP A 49 0.72 5.81 -6.56
CA ASP A 49 0.60 5.50 -5.13
C ASP A 49 -0.74 5.99 -4.58
N ILE A 50 -1.54 5.06 -4.08
CA ILE A 50 -2.86 5.31 -3.51
C ILE A 50 -2.75 5.43 -1.99
N GLY A 51 -3.06 6.61 -1.47
CA GLY A 51 -2.90 6.90 -0.04
C GLY A 51 -1.42 6.96 0.35
N PHE A 52 -0.65 7.76 -0.36
CA PHE A 52 0.81 7.82 -0.22
C PHE A 52 1.29 8.43 1.11
N GLY A 53 0.41 9.05 1.88
CA GLY A 53 0.76 9.68 3.15
C GLY A 53 1.81 10.77 2.97
N THR A 54 2.86 10.75 3.79
CA THR A 54 4.00 11.67 3.68
C THR A 54 4.98 11.29 2.58
N GLY A 55 4.71 10.21 1.84
CA GLY A 55 5.55 9.75 0.74
C GLY A 55 6.77 8.92 1.18
N THR A 56 6.68 8.18 2.28
CA THR A 56 7.80 7.37 2.77
C THR A 56 8.34 6.39 1.73
N LEU A 57 7.48 5.59 1.12
CA LEU A 57 7.87 4.69 0.02
C LEU A 57 8.13 5.48 -1.26
N THR A 58 7.21 6.35 -1.61
CA THR A 58 7.16 7.03 -2.91
C THR A 58 8.37 7.93 -3.13
N ALA A 59 8.82 8.65 -2.08
CA ALA A 59 10.02 9.48 -2.17
C ALA A 59 11.28 8.68 -2.49
N LYS A 60 11.40 7.46 -1.96
CA LYS A 60 12.53 6.58 -2.28
C LYS A 60 12.49 6.11 -3.74
N LEU A 61 11.31 5.80 -4.25
CA LEU A 61 11.11 5.46 -5.66
C LEU A 61 11.42 6.66 -6.57
N TYR A 62 10.96 7.84 -6.18
CA TYR A 62 11.22 9.10 -6.89
C TYR A 62 12.72 9.39 -6.98
N GLU A 63 13.46 9.27 -5.88
CA GLU A 63 14.93 9.46 -5.85
C GLU A 63 15.68 8.50 -6.78
N ARG A 64 15.10 7.34 -7.07
CA ARG A 64 15.65 6.32 -7.96
C ARG A 64 15.20 6.43 -9.41
N GLY A 65 14.50 7.50 -9.78
CA GLY A 65 14.13 7.81 -11.15
C GLY A 65 12.75 7.34 -11.59
N CYS A 66 11.91 6.84 -10.69
CA CYS A 66 10.52 6.54 -11.01
C CYS A 66 9.72 7.82 -11.27
N SER A 67 8.80 7.76 -12.24
CA SER A 67 7.80 8.80 -12.44
C SER A 67 6.65 8.56 -11.48
N ILE A 68 6.40 9.53 -10.61
CA ILE A 68 5.44 9.37 -9.50
C ILE A 68 4.15 10.12 -9.77
N TYR A 69 3.05 9.38 -9.61
CA TYR A 69 1.67 9.85 -9.57
C TYR A 69 1.07 9.40 -8.26
N GLY A 70 0.18 10.17 -7.67
CA GLY A 70 -0.42 9.79 -6.41
C GLY A 70 -1.73 10.48 -6.10
N GLN A 71 -2.52 9.83 -5.27
CA GLN A 71 -3.75 10.36 -4.71
C GLN A 71 -3.76 10.14 -3.20
N ASP A 72 -4.08 11.17 -2.46
CA ASP A 72 -4.28 11.10 -1.02
C ASP A 72 -5.48 11.95 -0.59
N PHE A 73 -6.13 11.54 0.47
CA PHE A 73 -7.27 12.27 1.03
C PHE A 73 -6.85 13.61 1.67
N SER A 74 -5.65 13.66 2.24
CA SER A 74 -5.19 14.76 3.07
C SER A 74 -4.38 15.78 2.27
N SER A 75 -4.86 17.02 2.21
CA SER A 75 -4.13 18.14 1.61
C SER A 75 -2.78 18.40 2.31
N ARG A 76 -2.70 18.13 3.62
CA ARG A 76 -1.46 18.27 4.39
C ARG A 76 -0.42 17.22 3.98
N MET A 77 -0.84 15.97 3.78
CA MET A 77 0.05 14.91 3.29
C MET A 77 0.59 15.23 1.90
N ILE A 78 -0.25 15.76 1.02
CA ILE A 78 0.15 16.21 -0.31
C ILE A 78 1.21 17.32 -0.23
N ALA A 79 1.01 18.30 0.63
CA ALA A 79 1.97 19.39 0.82
C ALA A 79 3.35 18.85 1.28
N LEU A 80 3.36 17.96 2.27
CA LEU A 80 4.60 17.33 2.77
C LEU A 80 5.28 16.46 1.72
N ALA A 81 4.53 15.65 1.00
CA ALA A 81 5.06 14.80 -0.07
C ALA A 81 5.57 15.63 -1.25
N SER A 82 4.89 16.73 -1.61
CA SER A 82 5.30 17.60 -2.71
C SER A 82 6.64 18.28 -2.45
N GLU A 83 6.98 18.58 -1.21
CA GLU A 83 8.29 19.11 -0.84
C GLU A 83 9.41 18.11 -1.13
N LYS A 84 9.15 16.82 -0.89
CA LYS A 84 10.11 15.72 -1.15
C LYS A 84 10.18 15.38 -2.63
N MET A 85 9.10 15.57 -3.37
CA MET A 85 8.95 15.12 -4.75
C MET A 85 8.38 16.24 -5.63
N PRO A 86 9.17 17.30 -5.92
CA PRO A 86 8.65 18.49 -6.62
C PRO A 86 8.13 18.22 -8.04
N ASN A 87 8.56 17.15 -8.70
CA ASN A 87 8.11 16.76 -10.03
C ASN A 87 7.05 15.65 -10.04
N ALA A 88 6.60 15.20 -8.87
CA ALA A 88 5.52 14.22 -8.78
C ALA A 88 4.16 14.86 -9.07
N HIS A 89 3.25 14.06 -9.61
CA HIS A 89 1.88 14.46 -9.93
C HIS A 89 0.94 13.96 -8.82
N LEU A 90 0.74 14.77 -7.80
CA LEU A 90 0.00 14.43 -6.59
C LEU A 90 -1.33 15.18 -6.53
N TYR A 91 -2.41 14.44 -6.26
CA TYR A 91 -3.77 14.98 -6.26
C TYR A 91 -4.51 14.62 -4.99
N GLN A 92 -5.36 15.53 -4.52
CA GLN A 92 -6.27 15.26 -3.42
C GLN A 92 -7.51 14.54 -3.94
N GLY A 93 -7.90 13.47 -3.26
CA GLY A 93 -9.13 12.76 -3.57
C GLY A 93 -9.40 11.62 -2.61
N ASP A 94 -10.68 11.32 -2.47
CA ASP A 94 -11.18 10.19 -1.70
C ASP A 94 -11.23 8.95 -2.59
N PHE A 95 -10.30 8.01 -2.39
CA PHE A 95 -10.24 6.80 -3.23
C PHE A 95 -11.40 5.83 -3.02
N SER A 96 -12.23 6.01 -1.98
CA SER A 96 -13.51 5.28 -1.88
C SER A 96 -14.46 5.61 -3.04
N LYS A 97 -14.21 6.74 -3.70
CA LYS A 97 -14.93 7.21 -4.90
C LYS A 97 -14.16 6.94 -6.21
N GLY A 98 -13.06 6.20 -6.14
CA GLY A 98 -12.19 5.90 -7.27
C GLY A 98 -11.07 6.92 -7.47
N LEU A 99 -10.40 6.81 -8.63
CA LEU A 99 -9.35 7.76 -9.00
C LEU A 99 -9.93 9.11 -9.44
N VAL A 100 -9.22 10.18 -9.07
CA VAL A 100 -9.50 11.50 -9.62
C VAL A 100 -9.22 11.54 -11.13
N GLU A 101 -9.94 12.39 -11.85
CA GLU A 101 -9.92 12.43 -13.31
C GLU A 101 -8.50 12.57 -13.92
N PRO A 102 -7.62 13.46 -13.42
CA PRO A 102 -6.27 13.59 -13.98
C PRO A 102 -5.46 12.29 -13.98
N LEU A 103 -5.66 11.42 -13.01
CA LEU A 103 -4.94 10.15 -12.91
C LEU A 103 -5.47 9.07 -13.86
N ARG A 104 -6.68 9.24 -14.38
CA ARG A 104 -7.30 8.29 -15.32
C ARG A 104 -6.74 8.38 -16.73
N SER A 105 -6.04 9.47 -17.05
CA SER A 105 -5.46 9.69 -18.37
C SER A 105 -4.14 8.97 -18.60
N PHE A 106 -3.56 8.39 -17.55
CA PHE A 106 -2.27 7.73 -17.61
C PHE A 106 -2.39 6.22 -17.45
N ARG A 107 -1.33 5.50 -17.80
CA ARG A 107 -1.17 4.07 -17.55
C ARG A 107 0.11 3.85 -16.76
N TYR A 108 0.08 2.90 -15.85
CA TYR A 108 1.09 2.71 -14.82
C TYR A 108 1.74 1.33 -14.95
N ASP A 109 3.04 1.28 -14.71
CA ASP A 109 3.77 0.01 -14.56
C ASP A 109 3.41 -0.65 -13.22
N TYR A 110 3.26 0.16 -12.18
CA TYR A 110 2.85 -0.28 -10.86
C TYR A 110 1.83 0.68 -10.25
N ILE A 111 0.79 0.09 -9.67
CA ILE A 111 -0.15 0.81 -8.81
C ILE A 111 0.06 0.24 -7.41
N VAL A 112 0.46 1.07 -6.47
CA VAL A 112 0.78 0.63 -5.11
C VAL A 112 -0.15 1.27 -4.09
N ALA A 113 -0.46 0.53 -3.03
CA ALA A 113 -1.17 1.02 -1.87
C ALA A 113 -0.55 0.40 -0.63
N THR A 114 -0.05 1.22 0.28
CA THR A 114 0.57 0.75 1.52
C THR A 114 -0.16 1.32 2.72
N TYR A 115 -0.70 0.44 3.55
CA TYR A 115 -1.42 0.77 4.79
C TYR A 115 -2.51 1.84 4.58
N SER A 116 -3.27 1.73 3.49
CA SER A 116 -4.30 2.70 3.10
C SER A 116 -5.65 2.08 2.75
N LEU A 117 -5.70 0.91 2.13
CA LEU A 117 -6.96 0.33 1.66
C LEU A 117 -7.81 -0.32 2.76
N HIS A 118 -7.30 -0.46 3.96
CA HIS A 118 -8.06 -0.96 5.11
C HIS A 118 -9.19 0.00 5.56
N HIS A 119 -9.26 1.20 4.99
CA HIS A 119 -10.39 2.12 5.19
C HIS A 119 -11.60 1.78 4.31
N LEU A 120 -11.43 0.91 3.32
CA LEU A 120 -12.50 0.46 2.44
C LEU A 120 -13.20 -0.80 2.98
N THR A 121 -14.49 -0.94 2.71
CA THR A 121 -15.19 -2.22 2.91
C THR A 121 -14.67 -3.27 1.93
N ASP A 122 -14.95 -4.55 2.18
CA ASP A 122 -14.52 -5.63 1.28
C ASP A 122 -15.08 -5.46 -0.14
N ALA A 123 -16.35 -5.05 -0.26
CA ALA A 123 -16.96 -4.76 -1.57
C ALA A 123 -16.28 -3.57 -2.26
N GLN A 124 -16.00 -2.49 -1.54
CA GLN A 124 -15.29 -1.33 -2.09
C GLN A 124 -13.87 -1.69 -2.53
N LYS A 125 -13.17 -2.56 -1.77
CA LYS A 125 -11.83 -3.04 -2.16
C LYS A 125 -11.87 -3.77 -3.50
N SER A 126 -12.77 -4.73 -3.65
CA SER A 126 -12.90 -5.50 -4.90
C SER A 126 -13.25 -4.60 -6.08
N ASP A 127 -14.22 -3.71 -5.92
CA ASP A 127 -14.63 -2.78 -6.97
C ASP A 127 -13.48 -1.85 -7.37
N PHE A 128 -12.76 -1.32 -6.41
CA PHE A 128 -11.63 -0.42 -6.66
C PHE A 128 -10.47 -1.15 -7.36
N LEU A 129 -10.12 -2.35 -6.92
CA LEU A 129 -9.07 -3.15 -7.55
C LEU A 129 -9.41 -3.53 -8.99
N LEU A 130 -10.68 -3.87 -9.27
CA LEU A 130 -11.16 -4.13 -10.64
C LEU A 130 -11.04 -2.89 -11.52
N ASP A 131 -11.39 -1.71 -10.98
CA ASP A 131 -11.24 -0.45 -11.70
C ASP A 131 -9.76 -0.11 -11.98
N LEU A 132 -8.90 -0.28 -11.00
CA LEU A 132 -7.46 0.00 -11.13
C LEU A 132 -6.78 -0.82 -12.23
N ARG A 133 -7.23 -2.02 -12.51
CA ARG A 133 -6.72 -2.85 -13.61
C ARG A 133 -6.76 -2.12 -14.96
N ASN A 134 -7.77 -1.28 -15.18
CA ASN A 134 -7.93 -0.53 -16.42
C ASN A 134 -6.82 0.49 -16.68
N TYR A 135 -6.06 0.83 -15.63
CA TYR A 135 -5.00 1.83 -15.69
C TYR A 135 -3.60 1.23 -15.66
N LEU A 136 -3.48 -0.08 -15.72
CA LEU A 136 -2.20 -0.77 -15.85
C LEU A 136 -1.72 -0.79 -17.29
N LYS A 137 -0.42 -0.60 -17.49
CA LYS A 137 0.26 -0.95 -18.72
C LYS A 137 0.24 -2.46 -18.93
N GLU A 138 0.54 -2.92 -20.13
CA GLU A 138 0.81 -4.33 -20.38
C GLU A 138 1.90 -4.82 -19.41
N ASN A 139 1.66 -5.95 -18.75
CA ASN A 139 2.50 -6.51 -17.67
C ASN A 139 2.62 -5.64 -16.41
N GLY A 140 1.80 -4.59 -16.29
CA GLY A 140 1.71 -3.80 -15.07
C GLY A 140 1.12 -4.61 -13.91
N LYS A 141 1.42 -4.20 -12.69
CA LYS A 141 0.98 -4.88 -11.47
C LYS A 141 0.39 -3.90 -10.46
N ILE A 142 -0.61 -4.39 -9.71
CA ILE A 142 -1.09 -3.75 -8.50
C ILE A 142 -0.39 -4.42 -7.33
N ILE A 143 0.24 -3.63 -6.46
CA ILE A 143 0.94 -4.12 -5.27
C ILE A 143 0.35 -3.48 -4.03
N ILE A 144 -0.15 -4.31 -3.12
CA ILE A 144 -0.75 -3.86 -1.86
C ILE A 144 0.09 -4.38 -0.70
N GLY A 145 0.58 -3.48 0.14
CA GLY A 145 1.16 -3.81 1.43
C GLY A 145 0.27 -3.30 2.55
N ASP A 146 -0.16 -4.19 3.43
CA ASP A 146 -1.10 -3.83 4.50
C ASP A 146 -1.13 -4.90 5.58
N VAL A 147 -1.96 -4.68 6.58
CA VAL A 147 -2.42 -5.76 7.46
C VAL A 147 -3.25 -6.72 6.60
N VAL A 148 -2.73 -7.92 6.40
CA VAL A 148 -3.29 -8.94 5.52
C VAL A 148 -3.19 -10.30 6.19
N PHE A 149 -4.26 -11.07 6.13
CA PHE A 149 -4.33 -12.42 6.67
C PHE A 149 -4.61 -13.42 5.55
N GLU A 150 -3.94 -14.57 5.58
CA GLU A 150 -4.19 -15.61 4.61
C GLU A 150 -5.60 -16.16 4.71
N THR A 151 -6.09 -16.37 5.94
CA THR A 151 -7.42 -16.92 6.22
C THR A 151 -8.19 -16.08 7.24
N ARG A 152 -9.50 -16.21 7.24
CA ARG A 152 -10.36 -15.58 8.27
C ARG A 152 -9.97 -16.05 9.67
N LYS A 153 -9.58 -17.29 9.82
CA LYS A 153 -9.10 -17.85 11.09
C LYS A 153 -7.86 -17.10 11.60
N ASN A 154 -6.89 -16.82 10.72
CA ASN A 154 -5.70 -16.07 11.11
C ASN A 154 -6.05 -14.65 11.59
N LEU A 155 -6.99 -13.99 10.92
CA LEU A 155 -7.49 -12.68 11.35
C LEU A 155 -8.09 -12.75 12.76
N GLU A 156 -8.99 -13.70 13.01
CA GLU A 156 -9.63 -13.85 14.32
C GLU A 156 -8.61 -14.16 15.42
N GLN A 157 -7.60 -14.96 15.16
CA GLN A 157 -6.52 -15.24 16.11
C GLN A 157 -5.72 -13.97 16.43
N CYS A 158 -5.38 -13.16 15.42
CA CYS A 158 -4.69 -11.89 15.63
C CYS A 158 -5.54 -10.90 16.43
N LYS A 159 -6.84 -10.84 16.13
CA LYS A 159 -7.79 -10.01 16.86
C LYS A 159 -7.86 -10.37 18.35
N LEU A 160 -7.94 -11.65 18.65
CA LEU A 160 -7.92 -12.12 20.05
C LEU A 160 -6.63 -11.75 20.77
N LYS A 161 -5.49 -11.91 20.11
CA LYS A 161 -4.18 -11.57 20.65
C LYS A 161 -4.01 -10.06 20.87
N ALA A 162 -4.50 -9.24 19.95
CA ALA A 162 -4.45 -7.79 20.02
C ALA A 162 -5.34 -7.21 21.11
N GLY A 163 -6.48 -7.87 21.42
CA GLY A 163 -7.40 -7.43 22.46
C GLY A 163 -7.88 -5.99 22.23
N ASP A 164 -7.71 -5.14 23.24
CA ASP A 164 -8.16 -3.75 23.20
C ASP A 164 -7.39 -2.88 22.19
N THR A 165 -6.25 -3.34 21.71
CA THR A 165 -5.47 -2.60 20.67
C THR A 165 -6.01 -2.81 19.27
N TRP A 166 -6.94 -3.76 19.07
CA TRP A 166 -7.54 -4.00 17.78
C TRP A 166 -8.38 -2.82 17.32
N ASP A 167 -8.13 -2.35 16.09
CA ASP A 167 -8.90 -1.28 15.47
C ASP A 167 -10.13 -1.85 14.78
N ASN A 168 -11.31 -1.56 15.32
CA ASN A 168 -12.59 -2.03 14.77
C ASN A 168 -13.07 -1.19 13.58
N ASP A 169 -12.47 -0.04 13.32
CA ASP A 169 -12.81 0.83 12.20
C ASP A 169 -12.06 0.45 10.92
N GLU A 170 -11.02 -0.38 11.03
CA GLU A 170 -10.26 -0.88 9.91
C GLU A 170 -10.75 -2.25 9.46
N ILE A 171 -10.80 -2.45 8.14
CA ILE A 171 -11.23 -3.70 7.50
C ILE A 171 -10.05 -4.26 6.73
N TYR A 172 -9.54 -5.41 7.16
CA TYR A 172 -8.32 -5.98 6.60
C TYR A 172 -8.60 -6.99 5.49
N PHE A 173 -7.63 -7.16 4.60
CA PHE A 173 -7.68 -8.17 3.56
C PHE A 173 -7.59 -9.58 4.13
N VAL A 174 -8.44 -10.46 3.62
CA VAL A 174 -8.36 -11.91 3.84
C VAL A 174 -8.17 -12.58 2.47
N VAL A 175 -6.99 -13.17 2.27
CA VAL A 175 -6.56 -13.66 0.96
C VAL A 175 -7.50 -14.72 0.39
N GLU A 176 -7.91 -15.70 1.19
CA GLU A 176 -8.84 -16.75 0.74
C GLU A 176 -10.17 -16.21 0.24
N GLU A 177 -10.64 -15.09 0.81
CA GLU A 177 -11.88 -14.43 0.40
C GLU A 177 -11.67 -13.58 -0.86
N LEU A 178 -10.56 -12.83 -0.92
CA LEU A 178 -10.21 -12.00 -2.06
C LEU A 178 -9.94 -12.82 -3.33
N ARG A 179 -9.45 -14.04 -3.20
CA ARG A 179 -9.21 -14.96 -4.33
C ARG A 179 -10.48 -15.38 -5.06
N LYS A 180 -11.65 -15.18 -4.49
CA LYS A 180 -12.93 -15.40 -5.19
C LYS A 180 -13.07 -14.44 -6.38
N ASP A 181 -12.63 -13.20 -6.21
CA ASP A 181 -12.66 -12.18 -7.25
C ASP A 181 -11.33 -12.09 -8.04
N PHE A 182 -10.23 -12.48 -7.42
CA PHE A 182 -8.86 -12.40 -7.96
C PHE A 182 -8.13 -13.74 -7.76
N PRO A 183 -8.51 -14.78 -8.52
CA PRO A 183 -7.96 -16.14 -8.28
C PRO A 183 -6.45 -16.26 -8.48
N ASP A 184 -5.86 -15.39 -9.29
CA ASP A 184 -4.44 -15.43 -9.66
C ASP A 184 -3.56 -14.51 -8.79
N LEU A 185 -4.12 -13.86 -7.78
CA LEU A 185 -3.33 -13.00 -6.90
C LEU A 185 -2.23 -13.80 -6.20
N SER A 186 -1.06 -13.18 -6.06
CA SER A 186 0.00 -13.73 -5.23
C SER A 186 0.04 -13.04 -3.87
N PHE A 187 0.36 -13.80 -2.85
CA PHE A 187 0.46 -13.34 -1.47
C PHE A 187 1.80 -13.75 -0.89
N THR A 188 2.47 -12.79 -0.25
CA THR A 188 3.70 -13.04 0.51
C THR A 188 3.52 -12.51 1.93
N GLN A 189 3.58 -13.42 2.91
CA GLN A 189 3.47 -13.05 4.31
C GLN A 189 4.78 -12.42 4.80
N MET A 190 4.68 -11.29 5.50
CA MET A 190 5.82 -10.54 6.03
C MET A 190 5.91 -10.59 7.56
N SER A 191 4.78 -10.81 8.22
CA SER A 191 4.65 -11.01 9.66
C SER A 191 3.35 -11.74 9.95
N ASP A 192 3.03 -11.96 11.23
CA ASP A 192 1.76 -12.59 11.62
C ASP A 192 0.52 -11.78 11.20
N CYS A 193 0.66 -10.49 10.94
CA CYS A 193 -0.46 -9.62 10.57
C CYS A 193 -0.20 -8.76 9.33
N ALA A 194 0.92 -8.94 8.64
CA ALA A 194 1.23 -8.14 7.46
C ALA A 194 1.62 -9.01 6.26
N GLY A 195 1.33 -8.51 5.09
CA GLY A 195 1.72 -9.16 3.85
C GLY A 195 1.65 -8.25 2.65
N VAL A 196 2.10 -8.78 1.53
CA VAL A 196 2.07 -8.11 0.23
C VAL A 196 1.24 -8.94 -0.75
N LEU A 197 0.27 -8.27 -1.37
CA LEU A 197 -0.57 -8.81 -2.44
C LEU A 197 -0.09 -8.25 -3.77
N ILE A 198 0.02 -9.09 -4.78
CA ILE A 198 0.34 -8.66 -6.16
C ILE A 198 -0.75 -9.21 -7.09
N LEU A 199 -1.35 -8.30 -7.85
CA LEU A 199 -2.41 -8.59 -8.82
C LEU A 199 -2.01 -8.05 -10.21
N ASP A 200 -2.52 -8.74 -11.26
CA ASP A 200 -2.38 -8.31 -12.66
C ASP A 200 -3.61 -7.53 -13.10
#